data_ca4138514ccd7e2f57c34f6a71b13b61
#
_entry.id   ca4138514ccd7e2f57c34f6a71b13b61
#
_cell.length_a   1.000
_cell.length_b   1.000
_cell.length_c   1.000
_cell.angle_alpha   90.00
_cell.angle_beta   90.00
_cell.angle_gamma   90.00
#
_symmetry.space_group_name_H-M   'P 1'
#
loop_
_entity.id
_entity.type
_entity.pdbx_description
1 polymer ?
#
loop_
_entity_poly.entity_id
_entity_poly.type
_entity_poly.pdbx_seq_one_letter_code
_entity_poly.pdbx_strand_id
1 'polypeptide(L)'
;MGEIMLRLSPPFYNRILETNSFDVSYGGAEANVAVLLSSLGIETEFVTKLPNNYLGEAALRYLKQNSVKTSFVKEGGKRLGIYYLEKGHGFRNSKVVYDREDSAMAIAKECDFDFENIFKGVDLFHISTITAMISDSTLGLTLEAIRVAKAMGVKISIDLNYRGLLSNYDKFYNIAKLMLKDADICFGWLEKTLPKDFKVATFDEEIDYEYFKTHFDYMRRILGVKNIVTTLRRSVFAEENSLIGLCYDGSEIRVSKEYNFKIIDRVGGGDAFAGGVIFSLLNGYSLEASMKYGVAASVIKHSIEGDAYSGADFSDIQRLATGSGSAISR
;
A
#
# COMPACT_ATOMS: atom_id res chain seq x y z
N MET A 1 10.45 -1.16 -1.39
CA MET A 1 10.98 -0.87 -2.76
C MET A 1 9.81 -0.67 -3.68
N GLY A 2 9.83 0.36 -4.56
CA GLY A 2 8.73 0.61 -5.47
C GLY A 2 8.87 1.92 -6.26
N GLU A 3 7.83 2.29 -6.99
CA GLU A 3 7.80 3.55 -7.73
C GLU A 3 7.16 4.66 -6.91
N ILE A 4 7.81 5.82 -6.86
CA ILE A 4 7.19 7.08 -6.45
C ILE A 4 6.84 7.89 -7.70
N MET A 5 5.59 8.38 -7.76
CA MET A 5 5.07 9.12 -8.89
C MET A 5 4.67 10.53 -8.49
N LEU A 6 4.67 11.42 -9.49
CA LEU A 6 4.03 12.72 -9.39
C LEU A 6 2.52 12.55 -9.56
N ARG A 7 1.75 13.00 -8.58
CA ARG A 7 0.29 13.10 -8.68
C ARG A 7 -0.11 14.50 -9.06
N LEU A 8 -0.98 14.59 -10.06
CA LEU A 8 -1.62 15.81 -10.52
C LEU A 8 -3.14 15.70 -10.32
N SER A 9 -3.71 16.53 -9.47
CA SER A 9 -5.14 16.55 -9.18
C SER A 9 -5.73 17.90 -9.50
N PRO A 10 -6.86 17.98 -10.24
CA PRO A 10 -7.59 19.24 -10.34
C PRO A 10 -7.96 19.73 -8.92
N PRO A 11 -7.91 21.05 -8.67
CA PRO A 11 -8.33 21.62 -7.40
C PRO A 11 -9.77 21.25 -7.06
N PHE A 12 -10.03 21.01 -5.77
CA PHE A 12 -11.35 20.62 -5.26
C PHE A 12 -11.88 19.34 -5.94
N TYR A 13 -13.05 19.43 -6.58
CA TYR A 13 -13.72 18.34 -7.30
C TYR A 13 -13.88 18.65 -8.79
N ASN A 14 -13.02 19.53 -9.34
CA ASN A 14 -13.04 19.85 -10.76
C ASN A 14 -12.68 18.61 -11.61
N ARG A 15 -13.14 18.63 -12.84
CA ARG A 15 -12.81 17.57 -13.82
C ARG A 15 -11.48 17.85 -14.50
N ILE A 16 -10.78 16.80 -14.85
CA ILE A 16 -9.53 16.90 -15.62
C ILE A 16 -9.76 17.65 -16.94
N LEU A 17 -10.90 17.40 -17.59
CA LEU A 17 -11.24 18.03 -18.88
C LEU A 17 -11.56 19.53 -18.81
N GLU A 18 -11.78 20.05 -17.61
CA GLU A 18 -12.27 21.45 -17.42
C GLU A 18 -11.28 22.29 -16.60
N THR A 19 -10.22 21.69 -16.08
CA THR A 19 -9.28 22.39 -15.21
C THR A 19 -8.19 23.12 -15.99
N ASN A 20 -7.77 24.27 -15.48
CA ASN A 20 -6.62 25.01 -15.98
C ASN A 20 -5.39 24.92 -15.05
N SER A 21 -5.50 24.17 -13.93
CA SER A 21 -4.44 24.02 -12.95
C SER A 21 -4.52 22.67 -12.26
N PHE A 22 -3.41 22.23 -11.70
CA PHE A 22 -3.31 20.99 -10.92
C PHE A 22 -2.59 21.25 -9.61
N ASP A 23 -3.11 20.70 -8.54
CA ASP A 23 -2.40 20.51 -7.28
C ASP A 23 -1.39 19.37 -7.45
N VAL A 24 -0.20 19.57 -6.90
CA VAL A 24 0.92 18.63 -7.00
C VAL A 24 1.13 17.90 -5.68
N SER A 25 1.20 16.59 -5.73
CA SER A 25 1.67 15.75 -4.62
C SER A 25 2.50 14.57 -5.15
N TYR A 26 3.10 13.82 -4.24
CA TYR A 26 3.88 12.63 -4.57
C TYR A 26 3.30 11.42 -3.84
N GLY A 27 3.31 10.27 -4.50
CA GLY A 27 2.81 9.05 -3.91
C GLY A 27 3.24 7.80 -4.67
N GLY A 28 3.04 6.69 -4.02
CA GLY A 28 3.33 5.35 -4.51
C GLY A 28 3.09 4.39 -3.37
N ALA A 29 2.56 3.20 -3.63
CA ALA A 29 2.12 2.29 -2.57
C ALA A 29 3.18 2.11 -1.47
N GLU A 30 4.38 1.71 -1.85
CA GLU A 30 5.46 1.46 -0.90
C GLU A 30 6.08 2.76 -0.34
N ALA A 31 6.06 3.86 -1.12
CA ALA A 31 6.51 5.17 -0.65
C ALA A 31 5.58 5.72 0.44
N ASN A 32 4.26 5.54 0.28
CA ASN A 32 3.26 5.94 1.27
C ASN A 32 3.43 5.17 2.59
N VAL A 33 3.70 3.85 2.50
CA VAL A 33 4.03 3.02 3.68
C VAL A 33 5.30 3.51 4.35
N ALA A 34 6.37 3.81 3.58
CA ALA A 34 7.63 4.31 4.13
C ALA A 34 7.45 5.66 4.84
N VAL A 35 6.68 6.57 4.27
CA VAL A 35 6.37 7.89 4.88
C VAL A 35 5.63 7.72 6.20
N LEU A 36 4.60 6.86 6.26
CA LEU A 36 3.88 6.60 7.50
C LEU A 36 4.79 5.99 8.57
N LEU A 37 5.55 4.95 8.22
CA LEU A 37 6.47 4.29 9.18
C LEU A 37 7.52 5.26 9.72
N SER A 38 8.09 6.10 8.85
CA SER A 38 9.04 7.14 9.25
C SER A 38 8.41 8.16 10.19
N SER A 39 7.18 8.61 9.91
CA SER A 39 6.43 9.52 10.80
C SER A 39 6.17 8.92 12.17
N LEU A 40 6.01 7.60 12.26
CA LEU A 40 5.84 6.85 13.51
C LEU A 40 7.19 6.49 14.19
N GLY A 41 8.31 6.98 13.69
CA GLY A 41 9.63 6.79 14.30
C GLY A 41 10.36 5.50 13.91
N ILE A 42 9.88 4.75 12.94
CA ILE A 42 10.59 3.60 12.36
C ILE A 42 11.62 4.11 11.34
N GLU A 43 12.85 3.64 11.46
CA GLU A 43 13.86 3.90 10.44
C GLU A 43 13.48 3.21 9.13
N THR A 44 13.26 4.00 8.08
CA THR A 44 12.83 3.51 6.77
C THR A 44 13.81 3.91 5.67
N GLU A 45 14.08 2.98 4.75
CA GLU A 45 14.88 3.21 3.55
C GLU A 45 14.01 2.93 2.32
N PHE A 46 13.97 3.86 1.37
CA PHE A 46 13.19 3.68 0.15
C PHE A 46 14.09 3.39 -1.05
N VAL A 47 13.89 2.22 -1.64
CA VAL A 47 14.64 1.74 -2.82
C VAL A 47 13.82 2.00 -4.07
N THR A 48 14.35 2.83 -4.96
CA THR A 48 13.69 3.20 -6.22
C THR A 48 14.72 3.70 -7.25
N LYS A 49 14.26 3.93 -8.48
CA LYS A 49 15.06 4.60 -9.52
C LYS A 49 14.33 5.87 -9.97
N LEU A 50 15.05 7.00 -9.99
CA LEU A 50 14.53 8.32 -10.34
C LEU A 50 15.30 8.92 -11.52
N PRO A 51 14.63 9.71 -12.39
CA PRO A 51 15.33 10.41 -13.47
C PRO A 51 16.22 11.51 -12.92
N ASN A 52 17.36 11.72 -13.57
CA ASN A 52 18.25 12.84 -13.25
C ASN A 52 17.71 14.14 -13.87
N ASN A 53 16.67 14.70 -13.28
CA ASN A 53 16.05 15.97 -13.64
C ASN A 53 15.29 16.57 -12.44
N TYR A 54 14.75 17.77 -12.60
CA TYR A 54 14.05 18.48 -11.52
C TYR A 54 12.84 17.72 -10.94
N LEU A 55 12.15 16.88 -11.72
CA LEU A 55 11.03 16.09 -11.19
C LEU A 55 11.54 14.93 -10.32
N GLY A 56 12.64 14.28 -10.71
CA GLY A 56 13.29 13.26 -9.88
C GLY A 56 13.85 13.86 -8.58
N GLU A 57 14.48 15.06 -8.68
CA GLU A 57 14.96 15.80 -7.51
C GLU A 57 13.81 16.19 -6.57
N ALA A 58 12.67 16.62 -7.10
CA ALA A 58 11.51 16.99 -6.31
C ALA A 58 10.90 15.75 -5.58
N ALA A 59 10.82 14.59 -6.25
CA ALA A 59 10.41 13.33 -5.62
C ALA A 59 11.38 12.89 -4.51
N LEU A 60 12.70 13.02 -4.75
CA LEU A 60 13.72 12.75 -3.76
C LEU A 60 13.62 13.69 -2.54
N ARG A 61 13.37 14.96 -2.79
CA ARG A 61 13.15 15.97 -1.73
C ARG A 61 11.91 15.61 -0.90
N TYR A 62 10.82 15.21 -1.53
CA TYR A 62 9.61 14.78 -0.83
C TYR A 62 9.88 13.62 0.15
N LEU A 63 10.61 12.59 -0.28
CA LEU A 63 11.00 11.48 0.61
C LEU A 63 11.84 11.97 1.79
N LYS A 64 12.86 12.80 1.53
CA LYS A 64 13.75 13.35 2.58
C LYS A 64 13.00 14.26 3.56
N GLN A 65 12.05 15.08 3.10
CA GLN A 65 11.22 15.93 3.95
C GLN A 65 10.34 15.11 4.90
N ASN A 66 9.97 13.90 4.50
CA ASN A 66 9.26 12.94 5.33
C ASN A 66 10.20 11.99 6.10
N SER A 67 11.47 12.35 6.25
CA SER A 67 12.48 11.60 7.00
C SER A 67 12.73 10.16 6.51
N VAL A 68 12.32 9.84 5.27
CA VAL A 68 12.61 8.56 4.64
C VAL A 68 14.05 8.60 4.11
N LYS A 69 14.87 7.61 4.49
CA LYS A 69 16.23 7.44 3.95
C LYS A 69 16.17 7.11 2.47
N THR A 70 17.16 7.61 1.73
CA THR A 70 17.22 7.53 0.26
C THR A 70 18.61 7.11 -0.24
N SER A 71 19.33 6.35 0.60
CA SER A 71 20.73 5.95 0.31
C SER A 71 20.83 5.04 -0.92
N PHE A 72 19.77 4.28 -1.19
CA PHE A 72 19.69 3.34 -2.30
C PHE A 72 18.77 3.80 -3.45
N VAL A 73 18.49 5.10 -3.52
CA VAL A 73 17.85 5.68 -4.71
C VAL A 73 18.87 5.71 -5.84
N LYS A 74 18.55 5.07 -6.98
CA LYS A 74 19.36 5.09 -8.18
C LYS A 74 18.93 6.22 -9.11
N GLU A 75 19.89 6.89 -9.71
CA GLU A 75 19.63 7.85 -10.78
C GLU A 75 19.65 7.15 -12.13
N GLY A 76 18.73 7.51 -13.01
CA GLY A 76 18.68 7.00 -14.38
C GLY A 76 17.26 7.03 -14.94
N GLY A 77 17.16 6.73 -16.24
CA GLY A 77 15.90 6.89 -16.97
C GLY A 77 15.63 8.35 -17.37
N LYS A 78 14.58 8.55 -18.16
CA LYS A 78 14.28 9.87 -18.75
C LYS A 78 13.16 10.61 -18.03
N ARG A 79 12.26 9.90 -17.35
CA ARG A 79 11.05 10.49 -16.79
C ARG A 79 10.64 9.90 -15.44
N LEU A 80 10.00 10.71 -14.63
CA LEU A 80 9.23 10.28 -13.47
C LEU A 80 7.87 9.77 -13.94
N GLY A 81 7.35 8.72 -13.31
CA GLY A 81 5.97 8.31 -13.52
C GLY A 81 5.01 9.39 -13.02
N ILE A 82 3.92 9.61 -13.73
CA ILE A 82 2.87 10.58 -13.40
C ILE A 82 1.54 9.86 -13.33
N TYR A 83 0.67 10.31 -12.45
CA TYR A 83 -0.73 9.97 -12.55
C TYR A 83 -1.63 11.16 -12.25
N TYR A 84 -2.78 11.17 -12.89
CA TYR A 84 -3.80 12.19 -12.73
C TYR A 84 -4.93 11.61 -11.90
N LEU A 85 -5.39 12.34 -10.88
CA LEU A 85 -6.51 11.94 -10.05
C LEU A 85 -7.62 12.98 -10.10
N GLU A 86 -8.76 12.61 -10.67
CA GLU A 86 -10.01 13.34 -10.52
C GLU A 86 -10.74 12.80 -9.29
N LYS A 87 -10.89 13.63 -8.25
CA LYS A 87 -11.59 13.25 -7.02
C LYS A 87 -13.09 13.06 -7.28
N GLY A 88 -13.64 11.96 -6.78
CA GLY A 88 -15.08 11.70 -6.82
C GLY A 88 -15.84 12.57 -5.81
N HIS A 89 -17.12 12.79 -6.06
CA HIS A 89 -18.03 13.48 -5.15
C HIS A 89 -19.46 13.02 -5.37
N GLY A 90 -20.21 12.73 -4.31
CA GLY A 90 -21.56 12.18 -4.36
C GLY A 90 -21.58 10.85 -5.11
N PHE A 91 -22.36 10.77 -6.18
CA PHE A 91 -22.44 9.61 -7.05
C PHE A 91 -21.33 9.54 -8.14
N ARG A 92 -20.52 10.59 -8.25
CA ARG A 92 -19.44 10.64 -9.22
C ARG A 92 -18.18 9.95 -8.66
N ASN A 93 -17.81 8.84 -9.27
CA ASN A 93 -16.60 8.10 -8.89
C ASN A 93 -15.32 8.88 -9.21
N SER A 94 -14.28 8.65 -8.41
CA SER A 94 -12.92 9.11 -8.74
C SER A 94 -12.43 8.44 -10.02
N LYS A 95 -11.63 9.18 -10.78
CA LYS A 95 -10.96 8.66 -12.00
C LYS A 95 -9.46 8.80 -11.87
N VAL A 96 -8.74 7.80 -12.33
CA VAL A 96 -7.28 7.80 -12.37
C VAL A 96 -6.82 7.56 -13.80
N VAL A 97 -5.86 8.36 -14.24
CA VAL A 97 -5.15 8.17 -15.51
C VAL A 97 -3.68 8.04 -15.20
N TYR A 98 -3.07 6.94 -15.61
CA TYR A 98 -1.64 6.70 -15.43
C TYR A 98 -0.86 7.09 -16.68
N ASP A 99 0.23 7.81 -16.47
CA ASP A 99 1.26 8.14 -17.44
C ASP A 99 2.62 7.73 -16.86
N ARG A 100 2.87 6.42 -16.84
CA ARG A 100 4.05 5.83 -16.18
C ARG A 100 4.86 4.87 -17.07
N GLU A 101 4.47 4.68 -18.31
CA GLU A 101 5.23 3.87 -19.26
C GLU A 101 6.65 4.45 -19.42
N ASP A 102 7.65 3.59 -19.47
CA ASP A 102 9.07 3.95 -19.56
C ASP A 102 9.55 4.93 -18.47
N SER A 103 8.86 4.99 -17.34
CA SER A 103 9.37 5.74 -16.18
C SER A 103 10.72 5.16 -15.71
N ALA A 104 11.48 5.95 -14.97
CA ALA A 104 12.78 5.51 -14.45
C ALA A 104 12.67 4.18 -13.68
N MET A 105 11.61 4.01 -12.86
CA MET A 105 11.37 2.74 -12.15
C MET A 105 10.90 1.63 -13.09
N ALA A 106 10.07 1.93 -14.09
CA ALA A 106 9.59 0.92 -15.04
C ALA A 106 10.71 0.24 -15.83
N ILE A 107 11.82 0.94 -16.07
CA ILE A 107 13.00 0.41 -16.77
C ILE A 107 14.12 -0.02 -15.83
N ALA A 108 13.88 -0.06 -14.51
CA ALA A 108 14.87 -0.50 -13.53
C ALA A 108 15.17 -2.00 -13.69
N LYS A 109 16.43 -2.37 -13.48
CA LYS A 109 16.94 -3.74 -13.63
C LYS A 109 17.57 -4.24 -12.34
N GLU A 110 17.68 -5.54 -12.20
CA GLU A 110 18.34 -6.19 -11.05
C GLU A 110 19.74 -5.63 -10.80
N CYS A 111 20.53 -5.41 -11.85
CA CYS A 111 21.89 -4.88 -11.75
C CYS A 111 21.98 -3.39 -11.31
N ASP A 112 20.87 -2.68 -11.24
CA ASP A 112 20.85 -1.32 -10.70
C ASP A 112 21.03 -1.32 -9.16
N PHE A 113 20.77 -2.44 -8.47
CA PHE A 113 20.70 -2.51 -7.01
C PHE A 113 21.56 -3.63 -6.43
N ASP A 114 22.30 -3.31 -5.38
CA ASP A 114 23.06 -4.28 -4.57
C ASP A 114 22.17 -4.70 -3.38
N PHE A 115 21.36 -5.75 -3.58
CA PHE A 115 20.40 -6.21 -2.59
C PHE A 115 21.05 -6.77 -1.33
N GLU A 116 22.27 -7.36 -1.41
CA GLU A 116 22.97 -7.82 -0.21
C GLU A 116 23.34 -6.64 0.70
N ASN A 117 23.79 -5.53 0.10
CA ASN A 117 24.06 -4.31 0.85
C ASN A 117 22.79 -3.61 1.34
N ILE A 118 21.73 -3.59 0.51
CA ILE A 118 20.43 -2.99 0.85
C ILE A 118 19.79 -3.69 2.07
N PHE A 119 19.84 -5.01 2.14
CA PHE A 119 19.18 -5.78 3.20
C PHE A 119 20.04 -6.01 4.44
N LYS A 120 21.26 -5.49 4.48
CA LYS A 120 22.13 -5.62 5.65
C LYS A 120 21.54 -4.87 6.87
N GLY A 121 21.16 -5.62 7.90
CA GLY A 121 20.57 -5.07 9.12
C GLY A 121 19.11 -4.62 8.99
N VAL A 122 18.41 -5.09 7.94
CA VAL A 122 16.99 -4.80 7.73
C VAL A 122 16.13 -5.85 8.41
N ASP A 123 15.14 -5.43 9.18
CA ASP A 123 14.19 -6.32 9.86
C ASP A 123 13.05 -6.79 8.95
N LEU A 124 12.58 -5.93 8.04
CA LEU A 124 11.41 -6.19 7.19
C LEU A 124 11.55 -5.50 5.82
N PHE A 125 11.28 -6.25 4.79
CA PHE A 125 11.14 -5.77 3.41
C PHE A 125 9.67 -5.74 3.01
N HIS A 126 9.18 -4.56 2.63
CA HIS A 126 7.81 -4.37 2.12
C HIS A 126 7.81 -4.06 0.64
N ILE A 127 6.90 -4.73 -0.10
CA ILE A 127 6.69 -4.54 -1.54
C ILE A 127 5.26 -4.88 -1.92
N SER A 128 4.76 -4.26 -2.98
CA SER A 128 3.45 -4.60 -3.56
C SER A 128 3.57 -5.33 -4.89
N THR A 129 2.51 -6.02 -5.30
CA THR A 129 2.45 -6.61 -6.65
C THR A 129 2.42 -5.54 -7.73
N ILE A 130 2.05 -4.29 -7.41
CA ILE A 130 2.09 -3.18 -8.37
C ILE A 130 3.49 -3.05 -8.95
N THR A 131 4.53 -3.02 -8.11
CA THR A 131 5.92 -2.88 -8.58
C THR A 131 6.32 -4.01 -9.52
N ALA A 132 5.97 -5.25 -9.20
CA ALA A 132 6.23 -6.39 -10.07
C ALA A 132 5.46 -6.35 -11.42
N MET A 133 4.34 -5.65 -11.46
CA MET A 133 3.47 -5.58 -12.64
C MET A 133 3.72 -4.36 -13.54
N ILE A 134 4.61 -3.46 -13.17
CA ILE A 134 4.93 -2.28 -13.98
C ILE A 134 5.53 -2.70 -15.34
N SER A 135 6.48 -3.64 -15.32
CA SER A 135 7.15 -4.17 -16.51
C SER A 135 7.75 -5.56 -16.23
N ASP A 136 8.17 -6.26 -17.27
CA ASP A 136 8.90 -7.54 -17.11
C ASP A 136 10.25 -7.34 -16.40
N SER A 137 10.88 -6.19 -16.59
CA SER A 137 12.12 -5.82 -15.89
C SER A 137 11.91 -5.67 -14.39
N THR A 138 10.84 -5.00 -13.98
CA THR A 138 10.50 -4.84 -12.54
C THR A 138 9.99 -6.13 -11.91
N LEU A 139 9.43 -7.04 -12.70
CA LEU A 139 9.11 -8.39 -12.20
C LEU A 139 10.38 -9.15 -11.80
N GLY A 140 11.38 -9.22 -12.70
CA GLY A 140 12.69 -9.84 -12.38
C GLY A 140 13.32 -9.20 -11.16
N LEU A 141 13.42 -7.87 -11.17
CA LEU A 141 13.91 -7.06 -10.04
C LEU A 141 13.22 -7.40 -8.71
N THR A 142 11.89 -7.50 -8.71
CA THR A 142 11.09 -7.80 -7.51
C THR A 142 11.37 -9.20 -6.98
N LEU A 143 11.41 -10.20 -7.87
CA LEU A 143 11.67 -11.59 -7.48
C LEU A 143 13.10 -11.78 -6.95
N GLU A 144 14.08 -11.10 -7.53
CA GLU A 144 15.45 -11.10 -7.04
C GLU A 144 15.55 -10.45 -5.65
N ALA A 145 14.91 -9.29 -5.44
CA ALA A 145 14.85 -8.64 -4.14
C ALA A 145 14.25 -9.58 -3.06
N ILE A 146 13.12 -10.24 -3.36
CA ILE A 146 12.50 -11.21 -2.45
C ILE A 146 13.46 -12.38 -2.18
N ARG A 147 14.12 -12.91 -3.19
CA ARG A 147 15.06 -14.03 -3.07
C ARG A 147 16.23 -13.68 -2.12
N VAL A 148 16.84 -12.51 -2.30
CA VAL A 148 17.97 -12.08 -1.46
C VAL A 148 17.50 -11.77 -0.04
N ALA A 149 16.38 -11.06 0.14
CA ALA A 149 15.80 -10.78 1.45
C ALA A 149 15.56 -12.08 2.25
N LYS A 150 14.97 -13.10 1.62
CA LYS A 150 14.80 -14.43 2.25
C LYS A 150 16.12 -15.09 2.63
N ALA A 151 17.10 -15.09 1.74
CA ALA A 151 18.41 -15.67 2.00
C ALA A 151 19.12 -15.02 3.18
N MET A 152 18.87 -13.72 3.41
CA MET A 152 19.42 -12.96 4.54
C MET A 152 18.55 -13.00 5.80
N GLY A 153 17.42 -13.71 5.80
CA GLY A 153 16.52 -13.81 6.95
C GLY A 153 15.66 -12.58 7.22
N VAL A 154 15.58 -11.67 6.26
CA VAL A 154 14.70 -10.48 6.33
C VAL A 154 13.23 -10.91 6.21
N LYS A 155 12.36 -10.42 7.09
CA LYS A 155 10.90 -10.67 6.99
C LYS A 155 10.34 -10.02 5.73
N ILE A 156 9.42 -10.72 5.06
CA ILE A 156 8.83 -10.27 3.81
C ILE A 156 7.36 -9.95 3.99
N SER A 157 7.01 -8.72 3.65
CA SER A 157 5.65 -8.17 3.67
C SER A 157 5.22 -7.84 2.24
N ILE A 158 4.11 -8.41 1.78
CA ILE A 158 3.60 -8.26 0.42
C ILE A 158 2.19 -7.71 0.44
N ASP A 159 1.97 -6.61 -0.28
CA ASP A 159 0.64 -6.08 -0.56
C ASP A 159 0.18 -6.55 -1.95
N LEU A 160 -0.91 -7.29 -1.99
CA LEU A 160 -1.50 -7.78 -3.24
C LEU A 160 -2.04 -6.66 -4.12
N ASN A 161 -2.56 -5.61 -3.58
CA ASN A 161 -2.93 -4.34 -4.21
C ASN A 161 -3.37 -4.46 -5.70
N TYR A 162 -4.25 -5.42 -6.01
CA TYR A 162 -4.67 -5.69 -7.39
C TYR A 162 -5.25 -4.44 -8.07
N ARG A 163 -4.78 -4.15 -9.28
CA ARG A 163 -5.20 -3.02 -10.11
C ARG A 163 -5.58 -3.51 -11.49
N GLY A 164 -6.88 -3.63 -11.77
CA GLY A 164 -7.37 -4.10 -13.07
C GLY A 164 -6.94 -3.26 -14.28
N LEU A 165 -6.55 -1.99 -14.05
CA LEU A 165 -5.97 -1.12 -15.09
C LEU A 165 -4.51 -1.45 -15.43
N LEU A 166 -3.78 -2.14 -14.55
CA LEU A 166 -2.39 -2.54 -14.80
C LEU A 166 -2.27 -3.88 -15.49
N SER A 167 -3.15 -4.82 -15.16
CA SER A 167 -3.05 -6.19 -15.67
C SER A 167 -4.39 -6.92 -15.54
N ASN A 168 -4.60 -7.93 -16.39
CA ASN A 168 -5.67 -8.89 -16.19
C ASN A 168 -5.39 -9.75 -14.94
N TYR A 169 -6.44 -10.38 -14.43
CA TYR A 169 -6.35 -11.13 -13.18
C TYR A 169 -5.47 -12.37 -13.26
N ASP A 170 -5.43 -13.06 -14.39
CA ASP A 170 -4.60 -14.27 -14.55
C ASP A 170 -3.11 -13.95 -14.46
N LYS A 171 -2.67 -12.85 -15.08
CA LYS A 171 -1.29 -12.38 -14.97
C LYS A 171 -0.98 -11.98 -13.53
N PHE A 172 -1.87 -11.21 -12.89
CA PHE A 172 -1.76 -10.83 -11.48
C PHE A 172 -1.66 -12.06 -10.58
N TYR A 173 -2.59 -13.03 -10.73
CA TYR A 173 -2.62 -14.23 -9.91
C TYR A 173 -1.30 -15.03 -9.98
N ASN A 174 -0.77 -15.21 -11.19
CA ASN A 174 0.47 -15.93 -11.38
C ASN A 174 1.67 -15.21 -10.76
N ILE A 175 1.77 -13.88 -10.92
CA ILE A 175 2.82 -13.07 -10.29
C ILE A 175 2.67 -13.10 -8.76
N ALA A 176 1.48 -12.88 -8.25
CA ALA A 176 1.21 -12.88 -6.80
C ALA A 176 1.60 -14.23 -6.15
N LYS A 177 1.32 -15.35 -6.81
CA LYS A 177 1.75 -16.68 -6.31
C LYS A 177 3.28 -16.82 -6.20
N LEU A 178 4.02 -16.26 -7.16
CA LEU A 178 5.49 -16.29 -7.10
C LEU A 178 6.01 -15.44 -5.94
N MET A 179 5.46 -14.23 -5.77
CA MET A 179 5.88 -13.31 -4.72
C MET A 179 5.49 -13.81 -3.32
N LEU A 180 4.28 -14.38 -3.17
CA LEU A 180 3.74 -14.80 -1.87
C LEU A 180 4.43 -16.02 -1.26
N LYS A 181 5.20 -16.77 -2.04
CA LYS A 181 5.82 -18.01 -1.53
C LYS A 181 6.63 -17.75 -0.26
N ASP A 182 6.14 -18.28 0.86
CA ASP A 182 6.71 -18.13 2.21
C ASP A 182 6.80 -16.67 2.71
N ALA A 183 5.88 -15.79 2.30
CA ALA A 183 5.79 -14.44 2.83
C ALA A 183 5.41 -14.45 4.33
N ASP A 184 6.01 -13.55 5.11
CA ASP A 184 5.70 -13.42 6.53
C ASP A 184 4.37 -12.70 6.76
N ILE A 185 4.04 -11.71 5.90
CA ILE A 185 2.82 -10.92 5.97
C ILE A 185 2.28 -10.72 4.56
N CYS A 186 0.99 -10.98 4.37
CA CYS A 186 0.27 -10.66 3.15
C CYS A 186 -0.90 -9.71 3.45
N PHE A 187 -0.98 -8.62 2.71
CA PHE A 187 -2.14 -7.72 2.70
C PHE A 187 -3.05 -8.09 1.53
N GLY A 188 -4.30 -8.42 1.86
CA GLY A 188 -5.28 -8.96 0.90
C GLY A 188 -5.32 -10.48 0.85
N TRP A 189 -6.07 -11.01 -0.10
CA TRP A 189 -6.16 -12.45 -0.31
C TRP A 189 -6.18 -12.77 -1.80
N LEU A 190 -5.84 -14.02 -2.12
CA LEU A 190 -5.72 -14.50 -3.49
C LEU A 190 -6.80 -15.55 -3.77
N GLU A 191 -7.55 -15.35 -4.82
CA GLU A 191 -8.53 -16.28 -5.35
C GLU A 191 -8.03 -16.90 -6.65
N LYS A 192 -8.42 -18.14 -6.94
CA LYS A 192 -8.02 -18.81 -8.18
C LYS A 192 -8.65 -18.14 -9.43
N THR A 193 -9.85 -17.65 -9.28
CA THR A 193 -10.59 -16.95 -10.34
C THR A 193 -11.32 -15.78 -9.73
N LEU A 194 -11.31 -14.61 -10.40
CA LEU A 194 -12.20 -13.52 -10.00
C LEU A 194 -13.64 -13.98 -10.10
N PRO A 195 -14.45 -13.84 -9.05
CA PRO A 195 -15.88 -13.99 -9.16
C PRO A 195 -16.42 -13.07 -10.26
N LYS A 196 -17.43 -13.53 -11.01
CA LYS A 196 -18.04 -12.70 -12.08
C LYS A 196 -18.52 -11.34 -11.59
N ASP A 197 -18.88 -11.27 -10.30
CA ASP A 197 -19.37 -10.08 -9.61
C ASP A 197 -18.33 -9.53 -8.61
N PHE A 198 -17.03 -9.65 -8.91
CA PHE A 198 -15.95 -9.17 -8.05
C PHE A 198 -16.12 -7.68 -7.76
N LYS A 199 -16.82 -7.39 -6.72
CA LYS A 199 -16.80 -6.09 -6.05
C LYS A 199 -15.62 -6.12 -5.11
N VAL A 200 -14.72 -5.16 -5.27
CA VAL A 200 -13.58 -4.95 -4.38
C VAL A 200 -14.01 -5.16 -2.93
N ALA A 201 -13.45 -6.17 -2.27
CA ALA A 201 -13.49 -6.42 -0.83
C ALA A 201 -14.61 -5.66 -0.09
N THR A 202 -15.87 -5.91 -0.47
CA THR A 202 -17.03 -5.30 0.16
C THR A 202 -17.65 -6.23 1.18
N PHE A 203 -18.31 -5.68 2.18
CA PHE A 203 -19.22 -6.40 3.05
C PHE A 203 -20.57 -5.69 3.03
N ASP A 204 -21.67 -6.42 2.87
CA ASP A 204 -23.01 -5.84 2.85
C ASP A 204 -23.70 -5.99 4.21
N GLU A 205 -23.91 -7.17 4.75
CA GLU A 205 -24.57 -7.39 6.04
C GLU A 205 -23.77 -8.34 6.95
N GLU A 206 -23.26 -9.45 6.44
CA GLU A 206 -22.49 -10.43 7.20
C GLU A 206 -21.18 -10.81 6.50
N ILE A 207 -20.16 -11.17 7.31
CA ILE A 207 -18.89 -11.67 6.82
C ILE A 207 -19.04 -13.15 6.53
N ASP A 208 -18.79 -13.57 5.30
CA ASP A 208 -18.70 -14.99 4.95
C ASP A 208 -17.37 -15.58 5.45
N TYR A 209 -17.37 -16.05 6.70
CA TYR A 209 -16.19 -16.62 7.36
C TYR A 209 -15.67 -17.87 6.65
N GLU A 210 -16.54 -18.73 6.10
CA GLU A 210 -16.16 -19.95 5.38
C GLU A 210 -15.43 -19.61 4.08
N TYR A 211 -15.92 -18.62 3.37
CA TYR A 211 -15.26 -18.09 2.17
C TYR A 211 -13.84 -17.61 2.48
N PHE A 212 -13.68 -16.70 3.44
CA PHE A 212 -12.36 -16.18 3.80
C PHE A 212 -11.45 -17.27 4.34
N LYS A 213 -11.96 -18.17 5.18
CA LYS A 213 -11.18 -19.26 5.75
C LYS A 213 -10.64 -20.18 4.65
N THR A 214 -11.44 -20.51 3.65
CA THR A 214 -11.03 -21.34 2.52
C THR A 214 -9.85 -20.73 1.77
N HIS A 215 -9.90 -19.41 1.46
CA HIS A 215 -8.85 -18.71 0.74
C HIS A 215 -7.60 -18.50 1.61
N PHE A 216 -7.76 -18.15 2.87
CA PHE A 216 -6.66 -17.96 3.80
C PHE A 216 -5.93 -19.27 4.09
N ASP A 217 -6.66 -20.38 4.27
CA ASP A 217 -6.07 -21.72 4.43
C ASP A 217 -5.30 -22.14 3.18
N TYR A 218 -5.81 -21.86 1.97
CA TYR A 218 -5.08 -22.08 0.73
C TYR A 218 -3.76 -21.32 0.71
N MET A 219 -3.78 -20.01 1.02
CA MET A 219 -2.58 -19.18 1.03
C MET A 219 -1.56 -19.65 2.05
N ARG A 220 -2.01 -20.08 3.23
CA ARG A 220 -1.12 -20.60 4.25
C ARG A 220 -0.52 -21.96 3.89
N ARG A 221 -1.36 -22.92 3.50
CA ARG A 221 -0.95 -24.32 3.28
C ARG A 221 -0.18 -24.51 1.97
N ILE A 222 -0.56 -23.79 0.93
CA ILE A 222 0.01 -23.98 -0.42
C ILE A 222 1.09 -22.96 -0.73
N LEU A 223 0.95 -21.72 -0.30
CA LEU A 223 1.91 -20.66 -0.57
C LEU A 223 2.85 -20.36 0.61
N GLY A 224 2.59 -20.94 1.80
CA GLY A 224 3.44 -20.74 2.98
C GLY A 224 3.33 -19.39 3.64
N VAL A 225 2.30 -18.58 3.31
CA VAL A 225 2.07 -17.27 3.93
C VAL A 225 1.81 -17.43 5.43
N LYS A 226 2.54 -16.71 6.29
CA LYS A 226 2.41 -16.85 7.74
C LYS A 226 1.23 -16.08 8.33
N ASN A 227 1.09 -14.82 7.96
CA ASN A 227 0.06 -13.91 8.46
C ASN A 227 -0.67 -13.26 7.29
N ILE A 228 -1.99 -13.26 7.33
CA ILE A 228 -2.84 -12.63 6.32
C ILE A 228 -3.65 -11.53 7.01
N VAL A 229 -3.63 -10.35 6.44
CA VAL A 229 -4.36 -9.18 6.95
C VAL A 229 -5.06 -8.49 5.78
N THR A 230 -6.30 -8.09 5.94
CA THR A 230 -7.03 -7.40 4.88
C THR A 230 -8.06 -6.45 5.44
N THR A 231 -8.59 -5.58 4.58
CA THR A 231 -9.73 -4.73 4.89
C THR A 231 -10.89 -5.04 3.95
N LEU A 232 -12.11 -4.98 4.49
CA LEU A 232 -13.33 -4.96 3.71
C LEU A 232 -13.98 -3.60 3.83
N ARG A 233 -14.57 -3.13 2.72
CA ARG A 233 -15.13 -1.78 2.63
C ARG A 233 -16.55 -1.82 2.07
N ARG A 234 -17.41 -0.99 2.63
CA ARG A 234 -18.73 -0.66 2.07
C ARG A 234 -18.72 0.81 1.70
N SER A 235 -19.05 1.13 0.45
CA SER A 235 -19.15 2.49 -0.05
C SER A 235 -20.59 2.81 -0.36
N VAL A 236 -21.14 3.82 0.29
CA VAL A 236 -22.50 4.35 0.03
C VAL A 236 -22.40 5.47 -1.02
N PHE A 237 -21.48 6.40 -0.80
CA PHE A 237 -21.13 7.50 -1.70
C PHE A 237 -19.63 7.58 -1.90
N ALA A 238 -19.17 8.44 -2.81
CA ALA A 238 -17.74 8.63 -3.05
C ALA A 238 -16.99 9.06 -1.78
N GLU A 239 -17.64 9.86 -0.92
CA GLU A 239 -17.08 10.40 0.31
C GLU A 239 -17.55 9.71 1.61
N GLU A 240 -18.41 8.69 1.54
CA GLU A 240 -18.87 7.97 2.72
C GLU A 240 -18.57 6.47 2.62
N ASN A 241 -17.81 5.98 3.56
CA ASN A 241 -17.41 4.58 3.62
C ASN A 241 -17.51 3.99 5.03
N SER A 242 -17.74 2.69 5.05
CA SER A 242 -17.47 1.84 6.21
C SER A 242 -16.25 0.95 5.94
N LEU A 243 -15.47 0.69 6.96
CA LEU A 243 -14.29 -0.14 6.90
C LEU A 243 -14.19 -1.08 8.09
N ILE A 244 -13.88 -2.34 7.84
CA ILE A 244 -13.47 -3.34 8.82
C ILE A 244 -12.14 -3.96 8.41
N GLY A 245 -11.41 -4.52 9.36
CA GLY A 245 -10.21 -5.31 9.12
C GLY A 245 -10.41 -6.75 9.52
N LEU A 246 -9.77 -7.65 8.78
CA LEU A 246 -9.68 -9.07 9.09
C LEU A 246 -8.21 -9.46 9.22
N CYS A 247 -7.90 -10.39 10.13
CA CYS A 247 -6.60 -11.04 10.17
C CYS A 247 -6.72 -12.54 10.44
N TYR A 248 -5.71 -13.30 9.97
CA TYR A 248 -5.64 -14.74 10.11
C TYR A 248 -4.19 -15.21 10.24
N ASP A 249 -3.90 -15.96 11.30
CA ASP A 249 -2.59 -16.54 11.62
C ASP A 249 -2.56 -18.08 11.50
N GLY A 250 -3.66 -18.67 11.04
CA GLY A 250 -3.86 -20.12 10.93
C GLY A 250 -4.73 -20.71 12.04
N SER A 251 -5.12 -19.93 13.03
CA SER A 251 -6.04 -20.35 14.10
C SER A 251 -7.49 -19.98 13.76
N GLU A 252 -7.84 -18.72 13.90
CA GLU A 252 -9.16 -18.17 13.65
C GLU A 252 -9.10 -16.83 12.93
N ILE A 253 -10.16 -16.48 12.21
CA ILE A 253 -10.33 -15.16 11.62
C ILE A 253 -10.79 -14.20 12.71
N ARG A 254 -10.02 -13.14 12.93
CA ARG A 254 -10.38 -12.06 13.85
C ARG A 254 -10.76 -10.83 13.07
N VAL A 255 -11.75 -10.11 13.56
CA VAL A 255 -12.35 -8.94 12.88
C VAL A 255 -12.28 -7.73 13.78
N SER A 256 -12.02 -6.56 13.20
CA SER A 256 -12.08 -5.29 13.93
C SER A 256 -13.52 -4.83 14.11
N LYS A 257 -13.72 -3.79 14.92
CA LYS A 257 -14.96 -3.01 14.87
C LYS A 257 -15.14 -2.36 13.49
N GLU A 258 -16.37 -2.03 13.13
CA GLU A 258 -16.70 -1.23 11.95
C GLU A 258 -16.48 0.25 12.24
N TYR A 259 -15.88 0.95 11.27
CA TYR A 259 -15.72 2.39 11.27
C TYR A 259 -16.52 3.00 10.12
N ASN A 260 -17.40 3.95 10.43
CA ASN A 260 -18.13 4.76 9.47
C ASN A 260 -17.50 6.16 9.44
N PHE A 261 -17.05 6.61 8.26
CA PHE A 261 -16.32 7.87 8.15
C PHE A 261 -16.50 8.54 6.79
N LYS A 262 -16.21 9.85 6.78
CA LYS A 262 -16.18 10.66 5.56
C LYS A 262 -14.76 10.72 5.02
N ILE A 263 -14.64 10.76 3.70
CA ILE A 263 -13.39 10.77 2.97
C ILE A 263 -13.11 12.15 2.40
N ILE A 264 -11.92 12.69 2.68
CA ILE A 264 -11.33 13.86 2.01
C ILE A 264 -10.48 13.38 0.82
N ASP A 265 -9.64 12.37 1.05
CA ASP A 265 -8.85 11.74 0.00
C ASP A 265 -8.77 10.22 0.20
N ARG A 266 -9.15 9.48 -0.84
CA ARG A 266 -9.22 8.02 -0.81
C ARG A 266 -7.88 7.33 -1.02
N VAL A 267 -6.95 8.01 -1.71
CA VAL A 267 -5.67 7.41 -2.08
C VAL A 267 -4.81 7.20 -0.83
N GLY A 268 -4.09 6.09 -0.78
CA GLY A 268 -3.19 5.77 0.34
C GLY A 268 -3.85 5.16 1.57
N GLY A 269 -5.20 4.97 1.59
CA GLY A 269 -5.87 4.33 2.72
C GLY A 269 -5.41 2.87 2.96
N GLY A 270 -5.20 2.10 1.89
CA GLY A 270 -4.62 0.74 1.94
C GLY A 270 -3.17 0.76 2.43
N ASP A 271 -2.39 1.72 1.91
CA ASP A 271 -0.99 1.88 2.31
C ASP A 271 -0.87 2.26 3.78
N ALA A 272 -1.78 3.13 4.29
CA ALA A 272 -1.85 3.47 5.70
C ALA A 272 -2.26 2.28 6.58
N PHE A 273 -3.17 1.42 6.08
CA PHE A 273 -3.48 0.15 6.74
C PHE A 273 -2.23 -0.71 6.86
N ALA A 274 -1.51 -0.93 5.75
CA ALA A 274 -0.29 -1.72 5.73
C ALA A 274 0.78 -1.14 6.67
N GLY A 275 1.03 0.17 6.60
CA GLY A 275 1.98 0.86 7.47
C GLY A 275 1.65 0.72 8.95
N GLY A 276 0.37 0.90 9.34
CA GLY A 276 -0.08 0.74 10.72
C GLY A 276 0.08 -0.69 11.25
N VAL A 277 -0.21 -1.70 10.41
CA VAL A 277 0.03 -3.12 10.75
C VAL A 277 1.52 -3.40 10.92
N ILE A 278 2.36 -2.98 9.96
CA ILE A 278 3.81 -3.21 9.99
C ILE A 278 4.42 -2.54 11.22
N PHE A 279 4.09 -1.26 11.48
CA PHE A 279 4.55 -0.54 12.68
C PHE A 279 4.26 -1.34 13.95
N SER A 280 3.03 -1.80 14.09
CA SER A 280 2.58 -2.50 15.29
C SER A 280 3.26 -3.85 15.47
N LEU A 281 3.43 -4.63 14.40
CA LEU A 281 4.14 -5.91 14.44
C LEU A 281 5.63 -5.73 14.78
N LEU A 282 6.28 -4.69 14.26
CA LEU A 282 7.68 -4.38 14.60
C LEU A 282 7.84 -3.97 16.07
N ASN A 283 6.80 -3.39 16.68
CA ASN A 283 6.75 -3.05 18.10
C ASN A 283 6.21 -4.18 19.00
N GLY A 284 6.07 -5.40 18.47
CA GLY A 284 5.73 -6.59 19.27
C GLY A 284 4.25 -6.77 19.61
N TYR A 285 3.35 -6.01 18.99
CA TYR A 285 1.92 -6.20 19.17
C TYR A 285 1.44 -7.50 18.50
N SER A 286 0.35 -8.08 19.02
CA SER A 286 -0.29 -9.25 18.40
C SER A 286 -0.83 -8.92 17.00
N LEU A 287 -1.02 -9.93 16.15
CA LEU A 287 -1.58 -9.73 14.80
C LEU A 287 -2.95 -9.04 14.84
N GLU A 288 -3.80 -9.43 15.81
CA GLU A 288 -5.11 -8.81 15.98
C GLU A 288 -5.02 -7.34 16.37
N ALA A 289 -4.15 -6.98 17.34
CA ALA A 289 -3.94 -5.60 17.73
C ALA A 289 -3.36 -4.79 16.55
N SER A 290 -2.40 -5.36 15.83
CA SER A 290 -1.78 -4.74 14.66
C SER A 290 -2.80 -4.47 13.56
N MET A 291 -3.70 -5.41 13.29
CA MET A 291 -4.80 -5.23 12.33
C MET A 291 -5.71 -4.06 12.77
N LYS A 292 -6.08 -3.98 14.06
CA LYS A 292 -6.92 -2.89 14.58
C LYS A 292 -6.25 -1.51 14.46
N TYR A 293 -4.94 -1.43 14.75
CA TYR A 293 -4.17 -0.19 14.53
C TYR A 293 -4.04 0.17 13.06
N GLY A 294 -3.86 -0.82 12.18
CA GLY A 294 -3.85 -0.60 10.73
C GLY A 294 -5.17 -0.02 10.22
N VAL A 295 -6.31 -0.58 10.67
CA VAL A 295 -7.65 -0.02 10.31
C VAL A 295 -7.78 1.42 10.78
N ALA A 296 -7.38 1.71 12.03
CA ALA A 296 -7.43 3.06 12.57
C ALA A 296 -6.54 4.04 11.77
N ALA A 297 -5.32 3.64 11.41
CA ALA A 297 -4.44 4.44 10.55
C ALA A 297 -5.06 4.70 9.18
N SER A 298 -5.69 3.69 8.57
CA SER A 298 -6.42 3.82 7.31
C SER A 298 -7.57 4.83 7.42
N VAL A 299 -8.38 4.74 8.47
CA VAL A 299 -9.51 5.65 8.71
C VAL A 299 -9.02 7.09 8.86
N ILE A 300 -7.97 7.32 9.67
CA ILE A 300 -7.41 8.66 9.84
C ILE A 300 -6.86 9.19 8.51
N LYS A 301 -6.14 8.36 7.73
CA LYS A 301 -5.60 8.76 6.42
C LYS A 301 -6.69 9.28 5.48
N HIS A 302 -7.87 8.70 5.48
CA HIS A 302 -8.96 9.16 4.62
C HIS A 302 -9.42 10.59 4.93
N SER A 303 -9.09 11.14 6.10
CA SER A 303 -9.35 12.54 6.48
C SER A 303 -8.23 13.51 6.10
N ILE A 304 -7.17 13.04 5.44
CA ILE A 304 -5.97 13.81 5.10
C ILE A 304 -5.84 13.87 3.58
N GLU A 305 -5.56 15.05 3.02
CA GLU A 305 -5.24 15.20 1.61
C GLU A 305 -3.89 14.60 1.23
N GLY A 306 -3.75 14.20 -0.04
CA GLY A 306 -2.55 13.56 -0.56
C GLY A 306 -2.55 12.04 -0.37
N ASP A 307 -1.47 11.38 -0.78
CA ASP A 307 -1.38 9.92 -0.83
C ASP A 307 -0.90 9.33 0.49
N ALA A 308 0.06 9.96 1.14
CA ALA A 308 0.67 9.45 2.35
C ALA A 308 0.00 10.01 3.62
N TYR A 309 0.06 9.23 4.68
CA TYR A 309 -0.21 9.70 6.04
C TYR A 309 1.09 10.21 6.65
N SER A 310 1.48 11.43 6.27
CA SER A 310 2.64 12.14 6.86
C SER A 310 2.26 12.80 8.18
N GLY A 311 3.22 12.94 9.10
CA GLY A 311 3.00 13.53 10.42
C GLY A 311 2.08 12.70 11.32
N ALA A 312 2.06 11.37 11.12
CA ALA A 312 1.27 10.46 11.93
C ALA A 312 1.75 10.45 13.39
N ASP A 313 0.79 10.44 14.32
CA ASP A 313 1.00 10.20 15.74
C ASP A 313 0.35 8.86 16.13
N PHE A 314 1.12 7.96 16.72
CA PHE A 314 0.61 6.68 17.17
C PHE A 314 -0.46 6.81 18.26
N SER A 315 -0.42 7.85 19.07
CA SER A 315 -1.44 8.10 20.09
C SER A 315 -2.84 8.30 19.48
N ASP A 316 -2.93 8.95 18.32
CA ASP A 316 -4.18 9.13 17.60
C ASP A 316 -4.71 7.80 17.04
N ILE A 317 -3.81 7.01 16.46
CA ILE A 317 -4.13 5.67 15.94
C ILE A 317 -4.62 4.78 17.09
N GLN A 318 -3.90 4.78 18.22
CA GLN A 318 -4.23 3.97 19.39
C GLN A 318 -5.58 4.40 20.00
N ARG A 319 -5.80 5.68 20.16
CA ARG A 319 -7.06 6.24 20.67
C ARG A 319 -8.25 5.81 19.83
N LEU A 320 -8.13 5.92 18.51
CA LEU A 320 -9.20 5.51 17.60
C LEU A 320 -9.43 4.00 17.65
N ALA A 321 -8.37 3.19 17.69
CA ALA A 321 -8.46 1.73 17.73
C ALA A 321 -9.12 1.23 19.01
N THR A 322 -8.79 1.81 20.18
CA THR A 322 -9.30 1.40 21.49
C THR A 322 -10.65 2.02 21.85
N GLY A 323 -11.09 3.05 21.11
CA GLY A 323 -12.34 3.75 21.41
C GLY A 323 -12.25 4.71 22.60
N SER A 324 -11.04 5.00 23.09
CA SER A 324 -10.81 5.90 24.24
C SER A 324 -10.52 7.32 23.71
N GLY A 325 -11.52 8.18 23.49
CA GLY A 325 -11.17 9.52 23.07
C GLY A 325 -12.33 10.52 23.03
N SER A 326 -12.05 11.75 23.44
CA SER A 326 -12.90 12.91 23.21
C SER A 326 -12.67 13.48 21.79
N ALA A 327 -13.66 14.15 21.24
CA ALA A 327 -13.54 14.79 19.92
C ALA A 327 -12.52 15.95 19.85
N ILE A 328 -11.96 16.36 21.00
CA ILE A 328 -10.97 17.44 21.12
C ILE A 328 -9.80 16.94 21.95
N SER A 329 -8.63 16.91 21.35
CA SER A 329 -7.34 16.76 22.05
C SER A 329 -6.92 18.13 22.61
N ARG A 330 -6.72 18.25 23.93
CA ARG A 330 -6.21 19.45 24.59
C ARG A 330 -4.84 19.18 25.14
#